data_9d0ed2fa89e696b64a52388d65513962
#
_entry.id   9d0ed2fa89e696b64a52388d65513962
#
_cell.length_a   1.000
_cell.length_b   1.000
_cell.length_c   1.000
_cell.angle_alpha   90.00
_cell.angle_beta   90.00
_cell.angle_gamma   90.00
#
_symmetry.space_group_name_H-M   'P 1'
#
loop_
_entity.id
_entity.type
_entity.pdbx_description
1 polymer ?
#
loop_
_entity_poly.entity_id
_entity_poly.type
_entity_poly.pdbx_seq_one_letter_code
_entity_poly.pdbx_strand_id
1 'polypeptide(L)'
;MLLLGVVLLAVVARGADDGWKPLWNGKDLAGWDMFLATPDASLDVPGVKRGAGGKYLEPIGLNRDPLHVFTVEKVDGQPAIHVSGQCFGTLTTKESFGNFHLRMQVKWGGKKWAPKLAAPRDCGLLYFCHGPLGVEHGQWPRSVEFQIQEHDMGDLYALMTKVTVNARHEGRLWRYDPQGEPTLFEQKAPIGNRCVKLGDPEKPNGEWNTLDLICLGADSIHVVNGVVVMRLHGAQRIDGPAPAPLTSGQISLQTEGAEVFYRDVAVRRITEVPAEWRAP
;
A
#
# COMPACT_ATOMS: atom_id res chain seq x y z
N MET A 1 54.89 29.68 2.22
CA MET A 1 54.55 28.27 2.36
C MET A 1 53.03 28.16 2.08
N LEU A 2 52.68 27.87 0.81
CA LEU A 2 51.26 27.68 0.43
C LEU A 2 50.90 26.21 0.59
N LEU A 3 49.93 25.92 1.44
CA LEU A 3 49.32 24.60 1.52
C LEU A 3 48.24 24.50 0.40
N LEU A 4 48.50 23.66 -0.60
CA LEU A 4 47.48 23.20 -1.54
C LEU A 4 46.62 22.15 -0.87
N GLY A 5 45.35 22.49 -0.59
CA GLY A 5 44.33 21.53 -0.18
C GLY A 5 43.88 20.72 -1.37
N VAL A 6 44.16 19.42 -1.38
CA VAL A 6 43.61 18.46 -2.35
C VAL A 6 42.20 18.12 -1.92
N VAL A 7 41.20 18.59 -2.68
CA VAL A 7 39.80 18.15 -2.53
C VAL A 7 39.67 16.81 -3.26
N LEU A 8 39.59 15.71 -2.49
CA LEU A 8 39.18 14.41 -3.04
C LEU A 8 37.68 14.45 -3.36
N LEU A 9 37.34 14.56 -4.64
CA LEU A 9 36.01 14.25 -5.11
C LEU A 9 35.83 12.72 -5.04
N ALA A 10 35.03 12.26 -4.09
CA ALA A 10 34.57 10.88 -4.07
C ALA A 10 33.62 10.67 -5.26
N VAL A 11 34.13 10.04 -6.31
CA VAL A 11 33.29 9.50 -7.39
C VAL A 11 32.52 8.33 -6.78
N VAL A 12 31.24 8.56 -6.47
CA VAL A 12 30.32 7.47 -6.15
C VAL A 12 30.14 6.67 -7.43
N ALA A 13 30.82 5.53 -7.53
CA ALA A 13 30.58 4.56 -8.59
C ALA A 13 29.09 4.19 -8.55
N ARG A 14 28.33 4.57 -9.58
CA ARG A 14 27.02 3.98 -9.85
C ARG A 14 27.27 2.49 -10.03
N GLY A 15 26.82 1.71 -9.04
CA GLY A 15 26.75 0.26 -9.16
C GLY A 15 25.98 -0.13 -10.42
N ALA A 16 26.24 -1.34 -10.92
CA ALA A 16 25.51 -1.92 -12.04
C ALA A 16 24.00 -1.66 -11.85
N ASP A 17 23.31 -1.34 -12.96
CA ASP A 17 21.85 -1.18 -12.95
C ASP A 17 21.24 -2.45 -12.39
N ASP A 18 20.79 -2.39 -11.13
CA ASP A 18 20.18 -3.50 -10.40
C ASP A 18 18.72 -3.71 -10.79
N GLY A 19 18.27 -3.03 -11.84
CA GLY A 19 16.93 -3.11 -12.43
C GLY A 19 15.84 -2.39 -11.62
N TRP A 20 16.19 -1.63 -10.60
CA TRP A 20 15.22 -0.82 -9.87
C TRP A 20 14.82 0.45 -10.63
N LYS A 21 13.51 0.63 -10.79
CA LYS A 21 12.89 1.81 -11.40
C LYS A 21 12.08 2.55 -10.33
N PRO A 22 12.40 3.82 -10.01
CA PRO A 22 11.54 4.62 -9.14
C PRO A 22 10.12 4.72 -9.72
N LEU A 23 9.10 4.59 -8.87
CA LEU A 23 7.70 4.75 -9.26
C LEU A 23 7.25 6.21 -9.29
N TRP A 24 8.08 7.12 -8.84
CA TRP A 24 7.84 8.57 -8.89
C TRP A 24 9.17 9.33 -9.03
N ASN A 25 9.08 10.60 -9.41
CA ASN A 25 10.25 11.40 -9.78
C ASN A 25 10.86 12.22 -8.63
N GLY A 26 10.32 12.09 -7.41
CA GLY A 26 10.75 12.86 -6.24
C GLY A 26 10.35 14.35 -6.24
N LYS A 27 9.55 14.80 -7.19
CA LYS A 27 9.17 16.21 -7.37
C LYS A 27 7.66 16.44 -7.36
N ASP A 28 6.92 15.56 -8.03
CA ASP A 28 5.48 15.62 -8.18
C ASP A 28 4.90 14.21 -8.29
N LEU A 29 3.58 14.11 -8.41
CA LEU A 29 2.85 12.87 -8.53
C LEU A 29 2.49 12.51 -9.99
N ALA A 30 3.25 13.02 -10.96
CA ALA A 30 3.11 12.61 -12.35
C ALA A 30 3.29 11.09 -12.49
N GLY A 31 2.39 10.44 -13.26
CA GLY A 31 2.34 8.98 -13.37
C GLY A 31 1.40 8.30 -12.40
N TRP A 32 0.73 9.08 -11.53
CA TRP A 32 -0.29 8.60 -10.61
C TRP A 32 -1.63 9.25 -10.90
N ASP A 33 -2.72 8.54 -10.61
CA ASP A 33 -4.08 9.07 -10.50
C ASP A 33 -4.49 9.04 -9.03
N MET A 34 -5.26 10.02 -8.60
CA MET A 34 -5.80 10.07 -7.25
C MET A 34 -7.32 9.93 -7.28
N PHE A 35 -7.89 9.27 -6.31
CA PHE A 35 -9.32 9.21 -6.08
C PHE A 35 -9.59 9.50 -4.60
N LEU A 36 -10.48 10.46 -4.33
CA LEU A 36 -10.94 10.75 -2.99
C LEU A 36 -12.42 10.44 -2.87
N ALA A 37 -12.77 9.68 -1.86
CA ALA A 37 -14.11 9.23 -1.54
C ALA A 37 -15.02 10.38 -1.07
N THR A 38 -16.23 10.03 -0.65
CA THR A 38 -17.16 10.98 0.01
C THR A 38 -16.55 11.43 1.33
N PRO A 39 -16.34 12.75 1.52
CA PRO A 39 -15.67 13.26 2.71
C PRO A 39 -16.49 13.07 3.98
N ASP A 40 -15.81 13.00 5.12
CA ASP A 40 -16.46 13.11 6.42
C ASP A 40 -17.13 14.49 6.57
N ALA A 41 -18.27 14.52 7.25
CA ALA A 41 -19.06 15.75 7.42
C ALA A 41 -18.34 16.86 8.19
N SER A 42 -17.32 16.50 9.00
CA SER A 42 -16.50 17.46 9.75
C SER A 42 -15.52 18.24 8.90
N LEU A 43 -15.23 17.77 7.67
CA LEU A 43 -14.34 18.46 6.76
C LEU A 43 -15.07 19.59 6.02
N ASP A 44 -14.35 20.66 5.69
CA ASP A 44 -14.82 21.66 4.74
C ASP A 44 -14.14 21.44 3.39
N VAL A 45 -14.95 20.98 2.40
CA VAL A 45 -14.43 20.60 1.07
C VAL A 45 -15.08 21.48 0.02
N PRO A 46 -14.34 22.42 -0.57
CA PRO A 46 -14.87 23.31 -1.61
C PRO A 46 -15.38 22.54 -2.84
N GLY A 47 -16.55 22.94 -3.34
CA GLY A 47 -17.10 22.44 -4.60
C GLY A 47 -17.68 21.02 -4.55
N VAL A 48 -17.89 20.45 -3.36
CA VAL A 48 -18.60 19.17 -3.17
C VAL A 48 -19.93 19.42 -2.48
N LYS A 49 -21.01 18.89 -3.06
CA LYS A 49 -22.37 19.13 -2.57
C LYS A 49 -22.63 18.50 -1.21
N ARG A 50 -23.24 19.29 -0.32
CA ARG A 50 -23.78 18.80 0.95
C ARG A 50 -25.31 18.65 0.85
N GLY A 51 -25.84 17.61 1.46
CA GLY A 51 -27.26 17.40 1.63
C GLY A 51 -27.80 17.97 2.95
N ALA A 52 -29.05 17.66 3.23
CA ALA A 52 -29.66 17.94 4.51
C ALA A 52 -28.88 17.28 5.65
N GLY A 53 -28.63 18.03 6.73
CA GLY A 53 -27.81 17.55 7.85
C GLY A 53 -26.29 17.62 7.64
N GLY A 54 -25.82 18.31 6.59
CA GLY A 54 -24.41 18.62 6.37
C GLY A 54 -23.54 17.47 5.83
N LYS A 55 -24.12 16.30 5.54
CA LYS A 55 -23.39 15.17 4.93
C LYS A 55 -23.12 15.42 3.46
N TYR A 56 -21.95 15.04 2.99
CA TYR A 56 -21.63 15.07 1.56
C TYR A 56 -22.42 14.00 0.79
N LEU A 57 -22.83 14.31 -0.43
CA LEU A 57 -23.69 13.45 -1.26
C LEU A 57 -22.90 12.65 -2.31
N GLU A 58 -21.68 13.03 -2.56
CA GLU A 58 -20.85 12.47 -3.64
C GLU A 58 -19.37 12.44 -3.23
N PRO A 59 -18.55 11.59 -3.85
CA PRO A 59 -17.11 11.61 -3.65
C PRO A 59 -16.51 12.92 -4.21
N ILE A 60 -15.34 13.29 -3.73
CA ILE A 60 -14.52 14.34 -4.36
C ILE A 60 -14.17 13.89 -5.78
N GLY A 61 -13.83 12.60 -5.95
CA GLY A 61 -13.71 11.94 -7.24
C GLY A 61 -12.28 11.89 -7.78
N LEU A 62 -12.19 11.54 -9.06
CA LEU A 62 -10.93 11.26 -9.75
C LEU A 62 -10.16 12.55 -10.04
N ASN A 63 -8.87 12.54 -9.73
CA ASN A 63 -7.89 13.61 -9.99
C ASN A 63 -8.33 15.00 -9.49
N ARG A 64 -9.08 15.02 -8.37
CA ARG A 64 -9.47 16.20 -7.63
C ARG A 64 -8.99 16.07 -6.20
N ASP A 65 -8.19 17.03 -5.75
CA ASP A 65 -7.65 17.06 -4.38
C ASP A 65 -7.66 18.49 -3.80
N PRO A 66 -8.84 19.03 -3.51
CA PRO A 66 -8.97 20.37 -2.94
C PRO A 66 -8.48 20.46 -1.49
N LEU A 67 -8.20 19.32 -0.86
CA LEU A 67 -7.70 19.23 0.51
C LEU A 67 -6.19 19.04 0.59
N HIS A 68 -5.52 18.89 -0.56
CA HIS A 68 -4.08 18.56 -0.62
C HIS A 68 -3.75 17.30 0.20
N VAL A 69 -4.59 16.26 0.03
CA VAL A 69 -4.41 14.97 0.72
C VAL A 69 -3.11 14.31 0.29
N PHE A 70 -2.77 14.44 -1.01
CA PHE A 70 -1.55 13.87 -1.60
C PHE A 70 -0.62 14.99 -2.04
N THR A 71 0.51 15.12 -1.37
CA THR A 71 1.53 16.12 -1.70
C THR A 71 2.93 15.50 -1.73
N VAL A 72 3.92 16.28 -2.13
CA VAL A 72 5.34 15.91 -2.02
C VAL A 72 5.99 16.87 -1.04
N GLU A 73 6.62 16.33 -0.01
CA GLU A 73 7.28 17.09 1.04
C GLU A 73 8.70 16.58 1.27
N LYS A 74 9.51 17.37 1.98
CA LYS A 74 10.82 16.91 2.47
C LYS A 74 10.67 16.41 3.91
N VAL A 75 11.01 15.14 4.11
CA VAL A 75 11.03 14.49 5.43
C VAL A 75 12.42 13.94 5.67
N ASP A 76 13.03 14.27 6.80
CA ASP A 76 14.42 13.89 7.12
C ASP A 76 15.41 14.24 5.99
N GLY A 77 15.20 15.40 5.34
CA GLY A 77 16.06 15.92 4.27
C GLY A 77 15.85 15.30 2.88
N GLN A 78 14.97 14.31 2.74
CA GLN A 78 14.67 13.63 1.47
C GLN A 78 13.23 13.87 1.03
N PRO A 79 12.93 13.87 -0.29
CA PRO A 79 11.57 13.96 -0.78
C PRO A 79 10.78 12.71 -0.39
N ALA A 80 9.54 12.92 0.03
CA ALA A 80 8.58 11.87 0.37
C ALA A 80 7.19 12.22 -0.20
N ILE A 81 6.43 11.21 -0.58
CA ILE A 81 5.00 11.35 -0.81
C ILE A 81 4.35 11.51 0.57
N HIS A 82 3.68 12.62 0.79
CA HIS A 82 2.90 12.88 1.98
C HIS A 82 1.43 12.59 1.71
N VAL A 83 0.82 11.82 2.59
CA VAL A 83 -0.61 11.53 2.61
C VAL A 83 -1.16 12.06 3.92
N SER A 84 -1.97 13.12 3.86
CA SER A 84 -2.47 13.79 5.07
C SER A 84 -3.45 12.95 5.89
N GLY A 85 -4.17 12.01 5.25
CA GLY A 85 -5.18 11.16 5.87
C GLY A 85 -6.56 11.78 6.02
N GLN A 86 -6.78 13.03 5.63
CA GLN A 86 -8.02 13.78 5.88
C GLN A 86 -9.27 13.18 5.25
N CYS A 87 -9.13 12.57 4.09
CA CYS A 87 -10.23 11.97 3.34
C CYS A 87 -9.81 10.59 2.86
N PHE A 88 -10.70 9.63 2.90
CA PHE A 88 -10.43 8.28 2.41
C PHE A 88 -10.29 8.28 0.89
N GLY A 89 -9.42 7.43 0.37
CA GLY A 89 -9.16 7.34 -1.05
C GLY A 89 -7.83 6.68 -1.39
N THR A 90 -7.35 6.89 -2.60
CA THR A 90 -6.14 6.24 -3.10
C THR A 90 -5.33 7.14 -4.03
N LEU A 91 -4.01 6.95 -3.98
CA LEU A 91 -3.06 7.40 -4.99
C LEU A 91 -2.58 6.16 -5.77
N THR A 92 -2.93 6.05 -7.04
CA THR A 92 -2.81 4.81 -7.84
C THR A 92 -1.92 5.04 -9.06
N THR A 93 -0.98 4.13 -9.31
CA THR A 93 -0.12 4.22 -10.51
C THR A 93 -0.95 4.12 -11.79
N LYS A 94 -0.62 4.90 -12.82
CA LYS A 94 -1.21 4.75 -14.17
C LYS A 94 -0.74 3.47 -14.85
N GLU A 95 0.49 3.07 -14.58
CA GLU A 95 1.10 1.82 -15.08
C GLU A 95 0.63 0.62 -14.25
N SER A 96 0.45 -0.52 -14.92
CA SER A 96 0.19 -1.82 -14.28
C SER A 96 1.46 -2.66 -14.26
N PHE A 97 1.63 -3.45 -13.21
CA PHE A 97 2.80 -4.28 -12.96
C PHE A 97 2.42 -5.74 -12.81
N GLY A 98 3.25 -6.61 -13.38
CA GLY A 98 3.17 -8.07 -13.20
C GLY A 98 4.58 -8.64 -13.06
N ASN A 99 4.76 -9.66 -12.23
CA ASN A 99 6.05 -10.25 -11.88
C ASN A 99 7.07 -9.18 -11.44
N PHE A 100 6.83 -8.62 -10.28
CA PHE A 100 7.63 -7.50 -9.77
C PHE A 100 8.02 -7.69 -8.30
N HIS A 101 9.09 -7.01 -7.92
CA HIS A 101 9.45 -6.71 -6.54
C HIS A 101 9.31 -5.21 -6.34
N LEU A 102 8.41 -4.79 -5.48
CA LEU A 102 8.27 -3.42 -5.00
C LEU A 102 9.00 -3.29 -3.67
N ARG A 103 9.78 -2.23 -3.50
CA ARG A 103 10.33 -1.79 -2.21
C ARG A 103 9.94 -0.36 -1.96
N MET A 104 9.57 -0.08 -0.72
CA MET A 104 9.32 1.29 -0.26
C MET A 104 9.60 1.43 1.23
N GLN A 105 9.73 2.68 1.68
CA GLN A 105 9.74 3.00 3.09
C GLN A 105 8.46 3.74 3.47
N VAL A 106 7.91 3.42 4.64
CA VAL A 106 6.73 4.05 5.21
C VAL A 106 7.01 4.54 6.62
N LYS A 107 6.46 5.73 6.96
CA LYS A 107 6.59 6.36 8.27
C LYS A 107 5.29 7.03 8.65
N TRP A 108 4.77 6.75 9.83
CA TRP A 108 3.61 7.43 10.36
C TRP A 108 3.91 8.89 10.71
N GLY A 109 2.97 9.78 10.39
CA GLY A 109 2.95 11.15 10.87
C GLY A 109 2.21 11.28 12.20
N GLY A 110 2.04 12.54 12.65
CA GLY A 110 1.40 12.84 13.93
C GLY A 110 -0.11 12.97 13.87
N LYS A 111 -0.69 13.31 12.72
CA LYS A 111 -2.10 13.69 12.60
C LYS A 111 -3.01 12.48 12.39
N LYS A 112 -4.22 12.58 12.94
CA LYS A 112 -5.33 11.64 12.73
C LYS A 112 -6.61 12.41 12.47
N TRP A 113 -7.55 11.80 11.73
CA TRP A 113 -8.78 12.44 11.29
C TRP A 113 -9.99 11.57 11.57
N ALA A 114 -11.17 12.22 11.69
CA ALA A 114 -12.44 11.51 11.76
C ALA A 114 -12.66 10.67 10.48
N PRO A 115 -13.28 9.48 10.62
CA PRO A 115 -13.84 8.89 11.83
C PRO A 115 -12.82 8.11 12.70
N LYS A 116 -11.53 8.07 12.32
CA LYS A 116 -10.50 7.20 12.95
C LYS A 116 -9.65 7.88 14.04
N LEU A 117 -10.12 8.97 14.67
CA LEU A 117 -9.36 9.69 15.70
C LEU A 117 -8.88 8.81 16.85
N ALA A 118 -9.70 7.87 17.33
CA ALA A 118 -9.39 6.95 18.42
C ALA A 118 -8.87 5.57 17.97
N ALA A 119 -8.97 5.26 16.66
CA ALA A 119 -8.50 3.99 16.11
C ALA A 119 -6.97 3.96 15.94
N PRO A 120 -6.31 2.81 15.78
CA PRO A 120 -4.94 2.74 15.27
C PRO A 120 -4.79 3.54 13.98
N ARG A 121 -3.58 4.05 13.68
CA ARG A 121 -3.30 4.65 12.37
C ARG A 121 -3.46 3.58 11.30
N ASP A 122 -4.06 3.97 10.17
CA ASP A 122 -4.49 3.03 9.16
C ASP A 122 -4.26 3.57 7.75
N CYS A 123 -3.72 2.74 6.91
CA CYS A 123 -3.63 2.86 5.46
C CYS A 123 -3.24 1.49 4.87
N GLY A 124 -3.08 1.39 3.56
CA GLY A 124 -2.70 0.14 2.89
C GLY A 124 -1.90 0.36 1.62
N LEU A 125 -1.10 -0.65 1.29
CA LEU A 125 -0.49 -0.83 -0.02
C LEU A 125 -1.36 -1.82 -0.79
N LEU A 126 -2.13 -1.31 -1.74
CA LEU A 126 -2.98 -2.12 -2.60
C LEU A 126 -2.20 -2.51 -3.86
N TYR A 127 -2.30 -3.76 -4.26
CA TYR A 127 -1.65 -4.27 -5.46
C TYR A 127 -2.58 -5.16 -6.27
N PHE A 128 -2.21 -5.41 -7.51
CA PHE A 128 -3.12 -6.03 -8.48
C PHE A 128 -4.45 -5.25 -8.61
N CYS A 129 -4.39 -3.92 -8.40
CA CYS A 129 -5.57 -3.09 -8.53
C CYS A 129 -6.12 -3.15 -9.94
N HIS A 130 -7.44 -3.32 -10.07
CA HIS A 130 -8.11 -3.44 -11.36
C HIS A 130 -9.54 -2.88 -11.32
N GLY A 131 -10.03 -2.51 -12.50
CA GLY A 131 -11.33 -1.86 -12.64
C GLY A 131 -11.35 -0.41 -12.17
N PRO A 132 -12.52 0.19 -11.99
CA PRO A 132 -12.64 1.58 -11.55
C PRO A 132 -12.15 1.79 -10.12
N LEU A 133 -11.63 2.98 -9.82
CA LEU A 133 -11.34 3.41 -8.46
C LEU A 133 -12.66 3.66 -7.68
N GLY A 134 -12.65 3.48 -6.39
CA GLY A 134 -13.80 3.74 -5.53
C GLY A 134 -14.92 2.70 -5.57
N VAL A 135 -14.70 1.51 -6.13
CA VAL A 135 -15.76 0.48 -6.21
C VAL A 135 -15.93 -0.29 -4.91
N GLU A 136 -14.88 -0.43 -4.12
CA GLU A 136 -14.93 -1.06 -2.82
C GLU A 136 -15.33 -0.03 -1.77
N HIS A 137 -16.52 -0.18 -1.20
CA HIS A 137 -17.13 0.75 -0.24
C HIS A 137 -17.14 2.24 -0.65
N GLY A 138 -17.03 2.54 -1.96
CA GLY A 138 -16.91 3.91 -2.45
C GLY A 138 -15.53 4.54 -2.23
N GLN A 139 -14.52 3.76 -1.88
CA GLN A 139 -13.20 4.23 -1.41
C GLN A 139 -12.03 3.63 -2.18
N TRP A 140 -12.01 2.31 -2.38
CA TRP A 140 -10.87 1.55 -2.88
C TRP A 140 -11.11 0.92 -4.26
N PRO A 141 -10.07 0.58 -5.04
CA PRO A 141 -10.18 -0.33 -6.16
C PRO A 141 -10.31 -1.79 -5.69
N ARG A 142 -10.74 -2.69 -6.57
CA ARG A 142 -10.57 -4.14 -6.36
C ARG A 142 -9.08 -4.45 -6.33
N SER A 143 -8.63 -5.20 -5.32
CA SER A 143 -7.19 -5.41 -5.10
C SER A 143 -6.92 -6.51 -4.08
N VAL A 144 -5.67 -6.86 -3.96
CA VAL A 144 -5.12 -7.49 -2.76
C VAL A 144 -4.43 -6.40 -1.95
N GLU A 145 -4.63 -6.38 -0.65
CA GLU A 145 -4.05 -5.39 0.24
C GLU A 145 -2.96 -5.99 1.12
N PHE A 146 -1.82 -5.34 1.11
CA PHE A 146 -0.78 -5.41 2.12
C PHE A 146 -1.10 -4.31 3.14
N GLN A 147 -1.73 -4.67 4.24
CA GLN A 147 -2.17 -3.73 5.27
C GLN A 147 -1.00 -2.96 5.87
N ILE A 148 -1.20 -1.65 6.07
CA ILE A 148 -0.26 -0.76 6.78
C ILE A 148 -1.00 -0.13 7.96
N GLN A 149 -1.56 -0.94 8.84
CA GLN A 149 -2.15 -0.46 10.09
C GLN A 149 -1.14 -0.64 11.23
N GLU A 150 -1.15 0.25 12.23
CA GLU A 150 -0.34 0.10 13.44
C GLU A 150 -0.52 -1.28 14.05
N HIS A 151 0.57 -2.05 14.19
CA HIS A 151 0.65 -3.43 14.68
C HIS A 151 0.09 -4.50 13.73
N ASP A 152 -0.54 -4.12 12.63
CA ASP A 152 -1.10 -5.05 11.64
C ASP A 152 -0.38 -4.96 10.28
N MET A 153 0.77 -4.27 10.21
CA MET A 153 1.54 -4.08 8.98
C MET A 153 1.98 -5.43 8.40
N GLY A 154 1.43 -5.77 7.23
CA GLY A 154 1.66 -7.06 6.56
C GLY A 154 0.46 -8.00 6.54
N ASP A 155 -0.64 -7.69 7.24
CA ASP A 155 -1.88 -8.47 7.13
C ASP A 155 -2.40 -8.49 5.68
N LEU A 156 -3.17 -9.52 5.35
CA LEU A 156 -3.94 -9.59 4.10
C LEU A 156 -5.33 -9.02 4.31
N TYR A 157 -5.78 -8.19 3.34
CA TYR A 157 -7.19 -8.04 3.02
C TYR A 157 -7.45 -8.31 1.52
N ALA A 158 -8.39 -9.21 1.22
CA ALA A 158 -8.84 -9.48 -0.15
C ALA A 158 -10.02 -8.56 -0.49
N LEU A 159 -9.76 -7.45 -1.20
CA LEU A 159 -10.76 -6.42 -1.53
C LEU A 159 -11.45 -6.76 -2.86
N MET A 160 -12.64 -7.36 -2.79
CA MET A 160 -13.39 -7.88 -3.95
C MET A 160 -12.54 -8.80 -4.84
N THR A 161 -11.67 -9.58 -4.21
CA THR A 161 -10.79 -10.59 -4.82
C THR A 161 -10.84 -11.88 -4.00
N LYS A 162 -10.15 -12.92 -4.46
CA LYS A 162 -9.92 -14.16 -3.72
C LYS A 162 -8.42 -14.42 -3.59
N VAL A 163 -7.98 -14.87 -2.43
CA VAL A 163 -6.57 -15.20 -2.18
C VAL A 163 -6.50 -16.39 -1.23
N THR A 164 -5.61 -17.33 -1.51
CA THR A 164 -5.33 -18.47 -0.62
C THR A 164 -4.11 -18.19 0.23
N VAL A 165 -4.19 -18.48 1.52
CA VAL A 165 -3.07 -18.40 2.48
C VAL A 165 -3.05 -19.68 3.30
N ASN A 166 -1.86 -20.24 3.55
CA ASN A 166 -1.74 -21.28 4.56
C ASN A 166 -2.00 -20.66 5.93
N ALA A 167 -3.06 -21.06 6.59
CA ALA A 167 -3.50 -20.38 7.81
C ALA A 167 -4.03 -21.37 8.84
N ARG A 168 -4.05 -20.93 10.09
CA ARG A 168 -4.73 -21.60 11.18
C ARG A 168 -5.72 -20.68 11.85
N HIS A 169 -6.77 -21.25 12.41
CA HIS A 169 -7.74 -20.53 13.21
C HIS A 169 -7.21 -20.33 14.63
N GLU A 170 -7.13 -19.08 15.08
CA GLU A 170 -6.64 -18.73 16.41
C GLU A 170 -7.63 -17.76 17.09
N GLY A 171 -8.41 -18.28 18.04
CA GLY A 171 -9.45 -17.50 18.72
C GLY A 171 -10.58 -17.10 17.77
N ARG A 172 -10.63 -15.85 17.35
CA ARG A 172 -11.61 -15.31 16.37
C ARG A 172 -10.98 -14.90 15.05
N LEU A 173 -9.66 -15.14 14.89
CA LEU A 173 -8.88 -14.67 13.75
C LEU A 173 -8.29 -15.86 13.01
N TRP A 174 -8.04 -15.67 11.72
CA TRP A 174 -7.19 -16.51 10.92
C TRP A 174 -5.80 -15.89 10.85
N ARG A 175 -4.79 -16.69 11.18
CA ARG A 175 -3.39 -16.24 11.16
C ARG A 175 -2.59 -17.06 10.15
N TYR A 176 -1.74 -16.37 9.41
CA TYR A 176 -0.77 -17.03 8.56
C TYR A 176 0.12 -17.99 9.37
N ASP A 177 0.18 -19.22 8.89
CA ASP A 177 1.08 -20.26 9.40
C ASP A 177 1.64 -21.01 8.20
N PRO A 178 2.99 -21.02 7.98
CA PRO A 178 3.57 -21.76 6.86
C PRO A 178 3.21 -23.24 6.82
N GLN A 179 2.86 -23.84 7.96
CA GLN A 179 2.42 -25.24 8.11
C GLN A 179 0.91 -25.38 8.24
N GLY A 180 0.18 -24.28 8.13
CA GLY A 180 -1.29 -24.25 8.21
C GLY A 180 -1.94 -24.80 6.94
N GLU A 181 -3.25 -24.99 7.02
CA GLU A 181 -4.05 -25.47 5.89
C GLU A 181 -4.30 -24.36 4.86
N PRO A 182 -4.26 -24.70 3.54
CA PRO A 182 -4.64 -23.75 2.50
C PRO A 182 -6.07 -23.23 2.72
N THR A 183 -6.21 -21.96 3.01
CA THR A 183 -7.46 -21.31 3.39
C THR A 183 -7.78 -20.17 2.42
N LEU A 184 -8.98 -20.15 1.87
CA LEU A 184 -9.42 -19.15 0.89
C LEU A 184 -10.07 -17.96 1.58
N PHE A 185 -9.52 -16.77 1.36
CA PHE A 185 -10.01 -15.48 1.88
C PHE A 185 -10.74 -14.72 0.78
N GLU A 186 -11.97 -14.30 1.05
CA GLU A 186 -12.79 -13.39 0.22
C GLU A 186 -13.89 -12.77 1.09
N GLN A 187 -14.39 -11.58 0.70
CA GLN A 187 -15.37 -10.84 1.52
C GLN A 187 -16.66 -11.61 1.82
N LYS A 188 -17.11 -12.45 0.90
CA LYS A 188 -18.37 -13.20 1.04
C LYS A 188 -18.17 -14.57 1.68
N ALA A 189 -16.94 -14.99 1.95
CA ALA A 189 -16.68 -16.23 2.64
C ALA A 189 -17.04 -16.12 4.13
N PRO A 190 -17.50 -17.21 4.77
CA PRO A 190 -17.77 -17.22 6.20
C PRO A 190 -16.58 -16.81 7.08
N ILE A 191 -15.35 -17.05 6.59
CA ILE A 191 -14.11 -16.69 7.28
C ILE A 191 -13.69 -15.24 7.04
N GLY A 192 -14.34 -14.54 6.09
CA GLY A 192 -14.01 -13.16 5.70
C GLY A 192 -12.79 -13.06 4.78
N ASN A 193 -12.32 -11.83 4.62
CA ASN A 193 -11.27 -11.46 3.67
C ASN A 193 -9.93 -11.10 4.33
N ARG A 194 -9.79 -11.23 5.67
CA ARG A 194 -8.58 -10.90 6.42
C ARG A 194 -7.84 -12.14 6.89
N CYS A 195 -6.52 -12.15 6.69
CA CYS A 195 -5.60 -13.06 7.36
C CYS A 195 -4.53 -12.24 8.10
N VAL A 196 -4.34 -12.54 9.39
CA VAL A 196 -3.36 -11.86 10.22
C VAL A 196 -1.95 -12.41 9.93
N LYS A 197 -0.99 -11.54 9.83
CA LYS A 197 0.42 -11.85 9.63
C LYS A 197 1.04 -12.71 10.72
N LEU A 198 2.19 -13.29 10.45
CA LEU A 198 3.03 -13.98 11.44
C LEU A 198 4.06 -13.00 12.02
N GLY A 199 4.05 -12.87 13.34
CA GLY A 199 4.97 -11.97 14.04
C GLY A 199 4.63 -10.48 13.87
N ASP A 200 5.42 -9.62 14.48
CA ASP A 200 5.28 -8.17 14.39
C ASP A 200 6.66 -7.49 14.35
N PRO A 201 7.28 -7.41 13.15
CA PRO A 201 8.57 -6.75 12.97
C PRO A 201 8.46 -5.24 12.75
N GLU A 202 7.28 -4.65 12.98
CA GLU A 202 7.04 -3.21 12.84
C GLU A 202 7.90 -2.40 13.81
N LYS A 203 8.46 -1.29 13.35
CA LYS A 203 9.19 -0.34 14.18
C LYS A 203 8.23 0.65 14.83
N PRO A 204 8.63 1.27 15.96
CA PRO A 204 7.82 2.28 16.63
C PRO A 204 7.39 3.43 15.70
N ASN A 205 6.24 4.05 16.03
CA ASN A 205 5.76 5.23 15.31
C ASN A 205 6.81 6.33 15.26
N GLY A 206 6.94 6.95 14.08
CA GLY A 206 7.96 7.96 13.81
C GLY A 206 9.26 7.40 13.25
N GLU A 207 9.43 6.09 13.19
CA GLU A 207 10.52 5.43 12.49
C GLU A 207 10.10 4.96 11.08
N TRP A 208 11.08 4.85 10.17
CA TRP A 208 10.86 4.33 8.83
C TRP A 208 10.85 2.81 8.85
N ASN A 209 9.75 2.23 8.40
CA ASN A 209 9.61 0.80 8.11
C ASN A 209 9.91 0.55 6.62
N THR A 210 10.63 -0.52 6.31
CA THR A 210 10.84 -0.97 4.93
C THR A 210 9.84 -2.08 4.61
N LEU A 211 9.10 -1.89 3.52
CA LEU A 211 8.19 -2.89 2.99
C LEU A 211 8.74 -3.41 1.67
N ASP A 212 8.77 -4.72 1.53
CA ASP A 212 9.02 -5.40 0.27
C ASP A 212 7.79 -6.24 -0.09
N LEU A 213 7.25 -6.01 -1.28
CA LEU A 213 6.17 -6.79 -1.86
C LEU A 213 6.71 -7.51 -3.10
N ILE A 214 6.70 -8.83 -3.08
CA ILE A 214 7.14 -9.66 -4.19
C ILE A 214 5.91 -10.30 -4.82
N CYS A 215 5.70 -10.08 -6.12
CA CYS A 215 4.61 -10.69 -6.90
C CYS A 215 5.20 -11.50 -8.05
N LEU A 216 4.84 -12.78 -8.14
CA LEU A 216 5.25 -13.68 -9.22
C LEU A 216 4.04 -14.53 -9.66
N GLY A 217 3.56 -14.32 -10.88
CA GLY A 217 2.27 -14.84 -11.30
C GLY A 217 1.15 -14.29 -10.42
N ALA A 218 0.33 -15.17 -9.89
CA ALA A 218 -0.76 -14.85 -8.96
C ALA A 218 -0.37 -14.99 -7.48
N ASP A 219 0.90 -15.24 -7.19
CA ASP A 219 1.43 -15.40 -5.83
C ASP A 219 2.12 -14.11 -5.37
N SER A 220 2.11 -13.89 -4.07
CA SER A 220 2.79 -12.74 -3.49
C SER A 220 3.40 -13.05 -2.11
N ILE A 221 4.35 -12.21 -1.70
CA ILE A 221 5.02 -12.31 -0.40
C ILE A 221 5.03 -10.92 0.22
N HIS A 222 4.54 -10.80 1.44
CA HIS A 222 4.64 -9.60 2.26
C HIS A 222 5.87 -9.70 3.17
N VAL A 223 6.72 -8.69 3.11
CA VAL A 223 7.95 -8.59 3.92
C VAL A 223 7.97 -7.25 4.62
N VAL A 224 8.16 -7.25 5.93
CA VAL A 224 8.27 -6.04 6.74
C VAL A 224 9.63 -6.07 7.43
N ASN A 225 10.43 -5.01 7.22
CA ASN A 225 11.77 -4.87 7.79
C ASN A 225 12.67 -6.11 7.58
N GLY A 226 12.60 -6.71 6.39
CA GLY A 226 13.38 -7.89 6.01
C GLY A 226 12.83 -9.24 6.51
N VAL A 227 11.71 -9.23 7.24
CA VAL A 227 11.04 -10.45 7.74
C VAL A 227 9.85 -10.79 6.87
N VAL A 228 9.79 -12.02 6.32
CA VAL A 228 8.60 -12.53 5.63
C VAL A 228 7.49 -12.73 6.65
N VAL A 229 6.43 -11.97 6.52
CA VAL A 229 5.28 -12.02 7.45
C VAL A 229 4.09 -12.77 6.87
N MET A 230 4.02 -12.92 5.53
CA MET A 230 2.96 -13.69 4.87
C MET A 230 3.37 -14.13 3.47
N ARG A 231 2.90 -15.33 3.07
CA ARG A 231 2.92 -15.83 1.69
C ARG A 231 1.49 -16.09 1.24
N LEU A 232 1.16 -15.57 0.08
CA LEU A 232 -0.17 -15.62 -0.50
C LEU A 232 -0.12 -16.34 -1.85
N HIS A 233 -1.14 -17.10 -2.15
CA HIS A 233 -1.18 -17.96 -3.33
C HIS A 233 -2.46 -17.76 -4.14
N GLY A 234 -2.32 -17.82 -5.46
CA GLY A 234 -3.42 -17.95 -6.38
C GLY A 234 -4.43 -16.81 -6.30
N ALA A 235 -3.98 -15.55 -6.24
CA ALA A 235 -4.88 -14.40 -6.28
C ALA A 235 -5.79 -14.46 -7.53
N GLN A 236 -7.09 -14.18 -7.36
CA GLN A 236 -8.09 -14.22 -8.42
C GLN A 236 -8.95 -12.97 -8.42
N ARG A 237 -9.24 -12.47 -9.62
CA ARG A 237 -10.34 -11.53 -9.85
C ARG A 237 -11.66 -12.28 -9.89
N ILE A 238 -12.72 -11.62 -9.39
CA ILE A 238 -14.08 -12.21 -9.30
C ILE A 238 -15.17 -11.31 -9.91
N ASP A 239 -14.76 -10.33 -10.69
CA ASP A 239 -15.65 -9.37 -11.34
C ASP A 239 -16.06 -9.77 -12.77
N GLY A 240 -15.72 -10.98 -13.20
CA GLY A 240 -16.10 -11.59 -14.45
C GLY A 240 -17.11 -12.73 -14.27
N PRO A 241 -17.46 -13.44 -15.36
CA PRO A 241 -18.40 -14.56 -15.33
C PRO A 241 -17.87 -15.77 -14.53
N ALA A 242 -16.57 -15.88 -14.38
CA ALA A 242 -15.89 -16.87 -13.54
C ALA A 242 -14.62 -16.25 -12.92
N PRO A 243 -14.15 -16.74 -11.76
CA PRO A 243 -12.87 -16.34 -11.21
C PRO A 243 -11.72 -16.61 -12.20
N ALA A 244 -10.79 -15.67 -12.31
CA ALA A 244 -9.63 -15.77 -13.18
C ALA A 244 -8.35 -15.33 -12.45
N PRO A 245 -7.16 -15.91 -12.76
CA PRO A 245 -5.90 -15.52 -12.13
C PRO A 245 -5.66 -14.02 -12.23
N LEU A 246 -5.22 -13.42 -11.13
CA LEU A 246 -4.87 -12.02 -11.01
C LEU A 246 -3.34 -11.90 -10.93
N THR A 247 -2.71 -11.69 -12.09
CA THR A 247 -1.24 -11.75 -12.24
C THR A 247 -0.59 -10.41 -12.52
N SER A 248 -1.40 -9.36 -12.65
CA SER A 248 -0.95 -7.99 -12.85
C SER A 248 -2.02 -6.99 -12.45
N GLY A 249 -1.62 -5.76 -12.20
CA GLY A 249 -2.51 -4.65 -11.89
C GLY A 249 -1.73 -3.41 -11.47
N GLN A 250 -2.46 -2.35 -11.19
CA GLN A 250 -1.89 -1.12 -10.68
C GLN A 250 -1.49 -1.28 -9.20
N ILE A 251 -0.64 -0.38 -8.72
CA ILE A 251 -0.23 -0.25 -7.31
C ILE A 251 -0.89 1.01 -6.76
N SER A 252 -1.42 0.94 -5.55
CA SER A 252 -2.14 2.04 -4.94
C SER A 252 -1.77 2.21 -3.47
N LEU A 253 -1.63 3.46 -3.05
CA LEU A 253 -1.41 3.86 -1.66
C LEU A 253 -2.72 4.43 -1.11
N GLN A 254 -3.22 3.88 -0.02
CA GLN A 254 -4.45 4.38 0.62
C GLN A 254 -4.22 5.67 1.40
N THR A 255 -5.29 6.42 1.59
CA THR A 255 -5.46 7.42 2.63
C THR A 255 -6.66 7.03 3.48
N GLU A 256 -6.48 6.86 4.80
CA GLU A 256 -7.49 6.25 5.66
C GLU A 256 -7.50 6.82 7.09
N GLY A 257 -7.55 8.13 7.23
CA GLY A 257 -7.74 8.78 8.52
C GLY A 257 -6.45 9.00 9.32
N ALA A 258 -5.27 8.70 8.79
CA ALA A 258 -4.00 8.94 9.43
C ALA A 258 -2.97 9.52 8.46
N GLU A 259 -2.13 10.42 8.98
CA GLU A 259 -1.00 11.00 8.25
C GLU A 259 0.10 9.95 8.08
N VAL A 260 0.60 9.80 6.85
CA VAL A 260 1.67 8.86 6.52
C VAL A 260 2.58 9.41 5.42
N PHE A 261 3.84 9.02 5.45
CA PHE A 261 4.86 9.39 4.48
C PHE A 261 5.44 8.16 3.81
N TYR A 262 5.68 8.25 2.50
CA TYR A 262 6.33 7.20 1.70
C TYR A 262 7.56 7.77 0.98
N ARG A 263 8.66 7.02 0.98
CA ARG A 263 9.85 7.35 0.19
C ARG A 263 10.50 6.09 -0.37
N ASP A 264 11.47 6.27 -1.25
CA ASP A 264 12.23 5.18 -1.89
C ASP A 264 11.29 4.14 -2.56
N VAL A 265 10.16 4.64 -3.10
CA VAL A 265 9.16 3.79 -3.75
C VAL A 265 9.69 3.39 -5.12
N ALA A 266 10.13 2.14 -5.25
CA ALA A 266 10.74 1.63 -6.47
C ALA A 266 10.29 0.19 -6.77
N VAL A 267 10.29 -0.15 -8.06
CA VAL A 267 9.92 -1.47 -8.55
C VAL A 267 11.02 -2.02 -9.44
N ARG A 268 11.23 -3.33 -9.40
CA ARG A 268 12.00 -4.05 -10.41
C ARG A 268 11.22 -5.25 -10.94
N ARG A 269 11.38 -5.55 -12.22
CA ARG A 269 10.83 -6.78 -12.79
C ARG A 269 11.63 -7.98 -12.29
N ILE A 270 10.92 -9.06 -12.01
CA ILE A 270 11.53 -10.33 -11.58
C ILE A 270 11.04 -11.48 -12.45
N THR A 271 11.82 -12.54 -12.55
CA THR A 271 11.45 -13.81 -13.21
C THR A 271 11.43 -14.97 -12.22
N GLU A 272 11.90 -14.74 -11.00
CA GLU A 272 11.88 -15.67 -9.88
C GLU A 272 11.84 -14.90 -8.56
N VAL A 273 11.43 -15.55 -7.50
CA VAL A 273 11.48 -14.97 -6.14
C VAL A 273 12.94 -14.72 -5.76
N PRO A 274 13.31 -13.52 -5.27
CA PRO A 274 14.66 -13.23 -4.78
C PRO A 274 15.12 -14.27 -3.75
N ALA A 275 16.40 -14.66 -3.82
CA ALA A 275 16.95 -15.78 -3.06
C ALA A 275 16.72 -15.66 -1.55
N GLU A 276 16.84 -14.45 -1.01
CA GLU A 276 16.65 -14.12 0.41
C GLU A 276 15.24 -14.41 0.93
N TRP A 277 14.24 -14.53 0.04
CA TRP A 277 12.84 -14.76 0.42
C TRP A 277 12.22 -16.02 -0.20
N ARG A 278 13.05 -16.90 -0.79
CA ARG A 278 12.57 -18.23 -1.17
C ARG A 278 12.20 -19.01 0.10
N ALA A 279 11.18 -19.85 -0.02
CA ALA A 279 10.91 -20.80 1.06
C ALA A 279 12.10 -21.77 1.19
N PRO A 280 12.44 -22.16 2.41
CA PRO A 280 13.50 -23.14 2.65
C PRO A 280 13.16 -24.50 2.02
#